data_b046ba36fbe2109c2e3a8524e359e721
#
_entry.id   b046ba36fbe2109c2e3a8524e359e721
#
_cell.length_a   1.000
_cell.length_b   1.000
_cell.length_c   1.000
_cell.angle_alpha   90.00
_cell.angle_beta   90.00
_cell.angle_gamma   90.00
#
_symmetry.space_group_name_H-M   'P 1'
#
loop_
_entity.id
_entity.type
_entity.pdbx_description
1 polymer ?
#
loop_
_entity_poly.entity_id
_entity_poly.type
_entity_poly.pdbx_seq_one_letter_code
_entity_poly.pdbx_strand_id
1 'polypeptide(L)'
;GNHENFELLAQYPVTKWHGGKVQKIRPNLIHLMRGQVYNIDGCSFFTMGGAKSHDIQDGILEPDEPGFDEKFWRMRRMRMLFRVNHYSWWKEEMPSEQEYEEARKNLRKVNYKVDYIISHCAPNDIVDIIGGGMYDTDPLTDFLEEVRTTVDFKHWYFGHYHDDRQIGEKFSLLYDEIIPLD
;
A
#
# COMPACT_ATOMS: atom_id res chain seq x y z
N GLY A 1 1.36 -4.55 1.45
CA GLY A 1 2.53 -3.68 1.36
C GLY A 1 3.08 -3.57 -0.06
N ASN A 2 4.26 -2.98 -0.20
CA ASN A 2 4.97 -2.92 -1.49
C ASN A 2 5.93 -4.10 -1.70
N HIS A 3 6.29 -4.82 -0.65
CA HIS A 3 7.15 -6.01 -0.72
C HIS A 3 6.37 -7.34 -0.77
N GLU A 4 5.15 -7.30 -1.30
CA GLU A 4 4.36 -8.51 -1.54
C GLU A 4 4.90 -9.30 -2.73
N ASN A 5 4.79 -10.63 -2.67
CA ASN A 5 4.94 -11.44 -3.87
C ASN A 5 3.63 -11.44 -4.66
N PHE A 6 3.49 -10.46 -5.56
CA PHE A 6 2.24 -10.25 -6.31
C PHE A 6 1.91 -11.40 -7.26
N GLU A 7 2.91 -12.12 -7.80
CA GLU A 7 2.67 -13.31 -8.62
C GLU A 7 2.09 -14.47 -7.80
N LEU A 8 2.57 -14.64 -6.56
CA LEU A 8 1.99 -15.62 -5.64
C LEU A 8 0.57 -15.21 -5.23
N LEU A 9 0.35 -13.93 -4.93
CA LEU A 9 -0.99 -13.42 -4.61
C LEU A 9 -1.97 -13.63 -5.78
N ALA A 10 -1.54 -13.43 -7.03
CA ALA A 10 -2.38 -13.61 -8.20
C ALA A 10 -2.88 -15.05 -8.40
N GLN A 11 -2.22 -16.05 -7.79
CA GLN A 11 -2.65 -17.45 -7.85
C GLN A 11 -3.86 -17.77 -6.96
N TYR A 12 -4.16 -16.93 -5.97
CA TYR A 12 -5.29 -17.14 -5.09
C TYR A 12 -6.60 -16.60 -5.70
N PRO A 13 -7.69 -17.39 -5.66
CA PRO A 13 -8.96 -16.97 -6.24
C PRO A 13 -9.54 -15.76 -5.50
N VAL A 14 -10.05 -14.81 -6.27
CA VAL A 14 -10.76 -13.66 -5.72
C VAL A 14 -12.16 -14.09 -5.29
N THR A 15 -12.52 -13.78 -4.07
CA THR A 15 -13.84 -14.05 -3.49
C THR A 15 -14.41 -12.80 -2.83
N LYS A 16 -15.69 -12.82 -2.47
CA LYS A 16 -16.31 -11.74 -1.68
C LYS A 16 -16.28 -12.07 -0.19
N TRP A 17 -15.97 -11.07 0.63
CA TRP A 17 -15.99 -11.17 2.08
C TRP A 17 -16.34 -9.80 2.66
N HIS A 18 -17.33 -9.74 3.54
CA HIS A 18 -17.80 -8.52 4.22
C HIS A 18 -18.01 -7.30 3.28
N GLY A 19 -18.51 -7.53 2.06
CA GLY A 19 -18.83 -6.48 1.08
C GLY A 19 -17.75 -6.21 0.05
N GLY A 20 -16.48 -6.51 0.34
CA GLY A 20 -15.33 -6.30 -0.54
C GLY A 20 -14.80 -7.58 -1.19
N LYS A 21 -13.86 -7.42 -2.13
CA LYS A 21 -13.10 -8.51 -2.74
C LYS A 21 -11.90 -8.85 -1.89
N VAL A 22 -11.63 -10.14 -1.72
CA VAL A 22 -10.48 -10.66 -0.98
C VAL A 22 -9.87 -11.86 -1.68
N GLN A 23 -8.62 -12.17 -1.33
CA GLN A 23 -7.98 -13.45 -1.65
C GLN A 23 -7.78 -14.21 -0.33
N LYS A 24 -8.30 -15.43 -0.27
CA LYS A 24 -8.13 -16.32 0.90
C LYS A 24 -6.85 -17.12 0.72
N ILE A 25 -5.79 -16.73 1.41
CA ILE A 25 -4.49 -17.40 1.34
C ILE A 25 -4.46 -18.66 2.18
N ARG A 26 -5.09 -18.62 3.35
CA ARG A 26 -5.28 -19.74 4.28
C ARG A 26 -6.63 -19.59 4.98
N PRO A 27 -7.15 -20.61 5.68
CA PRO A 27 -8.43 -20.51 6.40
C PRO A 27 -8.53 -19.30 7.34
N ASN A 28 -7.42 -18.90 7.95
CA ASN A 28 -7.30 -17.80 8.90
C ASN A 28 -6.45 -16.62 8.39
N LEU A 29 -6.13 -16.58 7.09
CA LEU A 29 -5.34 -15.51 6.48
C LEU A 29 -6.01 -15.02 5.21
N ILE A 30 -6.43 -13.77 5.22
CA ILE A 30 -7.13 -13.11 4.13
C ILE A 30 -6.33 -11.89 3.68
N HIS A 31 -6.09 -11.78 2.39
CA HIS A 31 -5.57 -10.57 1.76
C HIS A 31 -6.74 -9.66 1.40
N LEU A 32 -6.83 -8.50 2.03
CA LEU A 32 -7.78 -7.44 1.67
C LEU A 32 -7.28 -6.73 0.41
N MET A 33 -8.08 -6.76 -0.66
CA MET A 33 -7.69 -6.17 -1.94
C MET A 33 -7.80 -4.65 -1.91
N ARG A 34 -7.05 -3.99 -2.78
CA ARG A 34 -7.04 -2.53 -2.94
C ARG A 34 -8.37 -1.99 -3.40
N GLY A 35 -8.70 -0.78 -2.98
CA GLY A 35 -9.87 -0.05 -3.43
C GLY A 35 -11.20 -0.63 -2.95
N GLN A 36 -11.21 -1.47 -1.92
CA GLN A 36 -12.41 -2.11 -1.41
C GLN A 36 -12.94 -1.43 -0.16
N VAL A 37 -14.25 -1.58 0.06
CA VAL A 37 -14.90 -1.21 1.33
C VAL A 37 -15.48 -2.47 1.96
N TYR A 38 -15.14 -2.67 3.22
CA TYR A 38 -15.59 -3.81 4.02
C TYR A 38 -16.46 -3.32 5.17
N ASN A 39 -17.44 -4.13 5.59
CA ASN A 39 -18.17 -3.92 6.83
C ASN A 39 -17.82 -5.07 7.80
N ILE A 40 -17.06 -4.77 8.82
CA ILE A 40 -16.58 -5.74 9.81
C ILE A 40 -17.09 -5.29 11.18
N ASP A 41 -17.89 -6.11 11.82
CA ASP A 41 -18.48 -5.87 13.13
C ASP A 41 -19.22 -4.51 13.26
N GLY A 42 -19.87 -4.08 12.16
CA GLY A 42 -20.62 -2.84 12.11
C GLY A 42 -19.79 -1.59 11.75
N CYS A 43 -18.46 -1.72 11.62
CA CYS A 43 -17.59 -0.65 11.18
C CYS A 43 -17.23 -0.80 9.69
N SER A 44 -17.17 0.32 8.98
CA SER A 44 -16.79 0.36 7.57
C SER A 44 -15.32 0.69 7.41
N PHE A 45 -14.61 -0.12 6.60
CA PHE A 45 -13.18 -0.01 6.33
C PHE A 45 -12.93 0.19 4.85
N PHE A 46 -12.26 1.26 4.46
CA PHE A 46 -11.68 1.39 3.13
C PHE A 46 -10.22 0.97 3.14
N THR A 47 -9.79 0.21 2.13
CA THR A 47 -8.42 -0.30 2.05
C THR A 47 -7.74 0.11 0.76
N MET A 48 -6.47 0.56 0.86
CA MET A 48 -5.63 0.89 -0.29
C MET A 48 -4.18 0.56 0.00
N GLY A 49 -3.72 -0.58 -0.50
CA GLY A 49 -2.33 -1.03 -0.34
C GLY A 49 -1.41 -0.51 -1.44
N GLY A 50 -0.11 -0.70 -1.25
CA GLY A 50 0.95 -0.30 -2.15
C GLY A 50 1.77 0.86 -1.63
N ALA A 51 2.98 0.98 -2.14
CA ALA A 51 3.86 2.14 -2.01
C ALA A 51 4.96 2.03 -3.05
N LYS A 52 5.51 3.15 -3.49
CA LYS A 52 6.68 3.20 -4.35
C LYS A 52 7.93 2.87 -3.53
N SER A 53 8.70 1.87 -3.96
CA SER A 53 9.98 1.54 -3.32
C SER A 53 10.99 2.67 -3.42
N HIS A 54 11.65 3.01 -2.32
CA HIS A 54 12.68 4.05 -2.27
C HIS A 54 14.08 3.51 -2.56
N ASP A 55 14.30 2.22 -2.46
CA ASP A 55 15.59 1.55 -2.61
C ASP A 55 15.83 0.97 -4.02
N ILE A 56 15.32 1.69 -5.02
CA ILE A 56 15.49 1.39 -6.45
C ILE A 56 16.18 2.54 -7.21
N GLN A 57 16.86 3.44 -6.50
CA GLN A 57 17.49 4.62 -7.09
C GLN A 57 18.57 4.25 -8.11
N ASP A 58 19.26 3.14 -7.90
CA ASP A 58 20.28 2.62 -8.82
C ASP A 58 19.72 1.63 -9.84
N GLY A 59 18.40 1.40 -9.82
CA GLY A 59 17.67 0.65 -10.83
C GLY A 59 17.07 -0.66 -10.36
N ILE A 60 16.41 -1.30 -11.33
CA ILE A 60 15.80 -2.62 -11.19
C ILE A 60 16.52 -3.54 -12.18
N LEU A 61 17.00 -4.68 -11.70
CA LEU A 61 17.68 -5.66 -12.53
C LEU A 61 16.67 -6.68 -13.06
N GLU A 62 16.82 -7.02 -14.34
CA GLU A 62 16.07 -8.10 -14.97
C GLU A 62 16.88 -9.41 -14.87
N PRO A 63 16.32 -10.47 -14.25
CA PRO A 63 17.06 -11.72 -14.02
C PRO A 63 17.55 -12.39 -15.30
N ASP A 64 16.83 -12.20 -16.40
CA ASP A 64 17.10 -12.84 -17.71
C ASP A 64 18.03 -12.01 -18.59
N GLU A 65 18.50 -10.83 -18.13
CA GLU A 65 19.44 -10.00 -18.91
C GLU A 65 20.84 -10.62 -18.96
N PRO A 66 21.51 -10.56 -20.11
CA PRO A 66 22.92 -10.97 -20.21
C PRO A 66 23.81 -10.21 -19.22
N GLY A 67 24.62 -10.94 -18.46
CA GLY A 67 25.52 -10.33 -17.47
C GLY A 67 24.84 -9.99 -16.12
N PHE A 68 23.62 -10.50 -15.86
CA PHE A 68 22.90 -10.29 -14.61
C PHE A 68 23.76 -10.59 -13.38
N ASP A 69 24.40 -11.75 -13.31
CA ASP A 69 25.20 -12.16 -12.14
C ASP A 69 26.35 -11.19 -11.84
N GLU A 70 27.09 -10.77 -12.88
CA GLU A 70 28.19 -9.82 -12.73
C GLU A 70 27.68 -8.45 -12.24
N LYS A 71 26.61 -7.96 -12.87
CA LYS A 71 25.95 -6.69 -12.50
C LYS A 71 25.42 -6.73 -11.09
N PHE A 72 24.71 -7.81 -10.72
CA PHE A 72 24.15 -8.03 -9.38
C PHE A 72 25.23 -8.01 -8.30
N TRP A 73 26.30 -8.81 -8.46
CA TRP A 73 27.36 -8.87 -7.46
C TRP A 73 28.17 -7.58 -7.37
N ARG A 74 28.35 -6.87 -8.50
CA ARG A 74 28.99 -5.55 -8.51
C ARG A 74 28.16 -4.55 -7.72
N MET A 75 26.88 -4.41 -8.00
CA MET A 75 25.98 -3.47 -7.33
C MET A 75 25.87 -3.77 -5.83
N ARG A 76 25.75 -5.04 -5.47
CA ARG A 76 25.72 -5.47 -4.07
C ARG A 76 27.00 -5.13 -3.32
N ARG A 77 28.18 -5.34 -3.94
CA ARG A 77 29.47 -4.98 -3.35
C ARG A 77 29.61 -3.47 -3.15
N MET A 78 29.08 -2.69 -4.06
CA MET A 78 29.06 -1.23 -3.99
C MET A 78 27.98 -0.66 -3.09
N ARG A 79 27.16 -1.51 -2.47
CA ARG A 79 26.00 -1.14 -1.61
C ARG A 79 25.01 -0.20 -2.32
N MET A 80 24.80 -0.43 -3.60
CA MET A 80 23.84 0.34 -4.40
C MET A 80 22.40 0.00 -4.00
N LEU A 81 21.50 0.95 -4.20
CA LEU A 81 20.07 0.83 -3.92
C LEU A 81 19.35 0.26 -5.16
N PHE A 82 19.28 -1.04 -5.27
CA PHE A 82 18.66 -1.73 -6.38
C PHE A 82 17.80 -2.91 -5.92
N ARG A 83 16.86 -3.29 -6.76
CA ARG A 83 16.01 -4.47 -6.59
C ARG A 83 16.09 -5.37 -7.82
N VAL A 84 15.55 -6.58 -7.69
CA VAL A 84 15.50 -7.56 -8.79
C VAL A 84 14.04 -7.82 -9.13
N ASN A 85 13.68 -7.61 -10.39
CA ASN A 85 12.33 -7.82 -10.89
C ASN A 85 11.88 -9.27 -10.65
N HIS A 86 10.62 -9.46 -10.25
CA HIS A 86 10.00 -10.74 -9.88
C HIS A 86 10.66 -11.53 -8.73
N TYR A 87 11.62 -10.91 -8.00
CA TYR A 87 12.25 -11.50 -6.81
C TYR A 87 12.13 -10.63 -5.57
N SER A 88 12.44 -9.35 -5.69
CA SER A 88 12.40 -8.40 -4.59
C SER A 88 11.70 -7.09 -4.95
N TRP A 89 11.20 -7.00 -6.17
CA TRP A 89 10.39 -5.90 -6.68
C TRP A 89 9.41 -6.39 -7.74
N TRP A 90 8.23 -5.80 -7.76
CA TRP A 90 7.17 -5.99 -8.76
C TRP A 90 6.57 -4.64 -9.07
N LYS A 91 6.28 -4.37 -10.35
CA LYS A 91 5.60 -3.12 -10.74
C LYS A 91 4.21 -2.98 -10.11
N GLU A 92 3.62 -4.08 -9.69
CA GLU A 92 2.35 -4.17 -8.97
C GLU A 92 2.43 -3.63 -7.54
N GLU A 93 3.62 -3.24 -7.05
CA GLU A 93 3.74 -2.47 -5.81
C GLU A 93 2.91 -1.17 -5.88
N MET A 94 2.81 -0.58 -7.08
CA MET A 94 1.94 0.55 -7.37
C MET A 94 0.58 0.07 -7.89
N PRO A 95 -0.53 0.68 -7.45
CA PRO A 95 -1.85 0.38 -7.96
C PRO A 95 -1.98 0.69 -9.46
N SER A 96 -2.75 -0.12 -10.15
CA SER A 96 -3.16 0.13 -11.54
C SER A 96 -4.27 1.18 -11.62
N GLU A 97 -4.45 1.80 -12.80
CA GLU A 97 -5.57 2.71 -13.06
C GLU A 97 -6.93 2.05 -12.78
N GLN A 98 -7.06 0.76 -13.07
CA GLN A 98 -8.28 0.01 -12.80
C GLN A 98 -8.58 -0.11 -11.29
N GLU A 99 -7.53 -0.26 -10.46
CA GLU A 99 -7.68 -0.30 -9.01
C GLU A 99 -8.07 1.09 -8.45
N TYR A 100 -7.52 2.18 -8.99
CA TYR A 100 -7.94 3.54 -8.63
C TYR A 100 -9.41 3.80 -9.01
N GLU A 101 -9.83 3.42 -10.21
CA GLU A 101 -11.22 3.58 -10.65
C GLU A 101 -12.19 2.72 -9.82
N GLU A 102 -11.80 1.49 -9.48
CA GLU A 102 -12.60 0.65 -8.58
C GLU A 102 -12.71 1.26 -7.18
N ALA A 103 -11.63 1.81 -6.66
CA ALA A 103 -11.60 2.51 -5.38
C ALA A 103 -12.58 3.70 -5.37
N ARG A 104 -12.51 4.58 -6.38
CA ARG A 104 -13.44 5.71 -6.52
C ARG A 104 -14.89 5.25 -6.64
N LYS A 105 -15.14 4.18 -7.39
CA LYS A 105 -16.48 3.58 -7.54
C LYS A 105 -17.02 3.04 -6.21
N ASN A 106 -16.18 2.40 -5.42
CA ASN A 106 -16.60 1.83 -4.14
C ASN A 106 -16.81 2.92 -3.08
N LEU A 107 -15.98 3.97 -3.07
CA LEU A 107 -16.18 5.14 -2.20
C LEU A 107 -17.48 5.89 -2.55
N ARG A 108 -17.82 6.05 -3.83
CA ARG A 108 -19.10 6.62 -4.26
C ARG A 108 -20.31 5.84 -3.73
N LYS A 109 -20.24 4.49 -3.70
CA LYS A 109 -21.36 3.65 -3.21
C LYS A 109 -21.65 3.86 -1.72
N VAL A 110 -20.66 4.27 -0.94
CA VAL A 110 -20.80 4.58 0.47
C VAL A 110 -20.89 6.08 0.74
N ASN A 111 -21.20 6.89 -0.31
CA ASN A 111 -21.32 8.34 -0.25
C ASN A 111 -20.08 9.01 0.36
N TYR A 112 -18.88 8.50 0.05
CA TYR A 112 -17.60 8.98 0.56
C TYR A 112 -17.53 9.03 2.09
N LYS A 113 -18.14 8.07 2.77
CA LYS A 113 -18.12 7.97 4.22
C LYS A 113 -17.76 6.56 4.67
N VAL A 114 -16.71 6.46 5.50
CA VAL A 114 -16.25 5.22 6.14
C VAL A 114 -15.83 5.50 7.58
N ASP A 115 -15.77 4.48 8.42
CA ASP A 115 -15.25 4.66 9.78
C ASP A 115 -13.73 4.70 9.76
N TYR A 116 -13.10 3.78 9.06
CA TYR A 116 -11.65 3.63 9.06
C TYR A 116 -11.08 3.54 7.65
N ILE A 117 -9.87 4.07 7.49
CA ILE A 117 -9.06 3.87 6.29
C ILE A 117 -7.80 3.09 6.69
N ILE A 118 -7.48 2.05 5.93
CA ILE A 118 -6.25 1.28 6.08
C ILE A 118 -5.49 1.34 4.76
N SER A 119 -4.32 1.93 4.77
CA SER A 119 -3.41 1.96 3.63
C SER A 119 -2.02 1.46 4.02
N HIS A 120 -1.13 1.25 3.04
CA HIS A 120 0.28 1.01 3.35
C HIS A 120 1.06 2.32 3.34
N CYS A 121 0.82 3.17 2.34
CA CYS A 121 1.40 4.50 2.24
C CYS A 121 0.44 5.57 2.80
N ALA A 122 0.89 6.81 2.94
CA ALA A 122 0.12 7.94 3.44
C ALA A 122 -0.21 8.97 2.34
N PRO A 123 -1.22 9.85 2.53
CA PRO A 123 -1.48 10.98 1.65
C PRO A 123 -0.36 12.03 1.72
N ASN A 124 -0.24 12.85 0.68
CA ASN A 124 0.87 13.82 0.50
C ASN A 124 1.13 14.71 1.73
N ASP A 125 0.09 15.35 2.27
CA ASP A 125 0.24 16.23 3.45
C ASP A 125 0.80 15.48 4.66
N ILE A 126 0.45 14.19 4.83
CA ILE A 126 0.96 13.36 5.92
C ILE A 126 2.39 12.91 5.64
N VAL A 127 2.72 12.58 4.39
CA VAL A 127 4.09 12.27 3.95
C VAL A 127 5.01 13.47 4.21
N ASP A 128 4.59 14.67 3.93
CA ASP A 128 5.34 15.90 4.21
C ASP A 128 5.60 16.11 5.70
N ILE A 129 4.62 15.83 6.55
CA ILE A 129 4.78 15.90 8.01
C ILE A 129 5.79 14.86 8.51
N ILE A 130 5.78 13.64 7.93
CA ILE A 130 6.70 12.56 8.32
C ILE A 130 8.12 12.88 7.88
N GLY A 131 8.29 13.26 6.62
CA GLY A 131 9.58 13.42 5.95
C GLY A 131 10.14 14.84 5.93
N GLY A 132 9.38 15.84 6.40
CA GLY A 132 9.81 17.24 6.34
C GLY A 132 10.07 17.75 4.91
N GLY A 133 9.31 17.25 3.94
CA GLY A 133 9.46 17.60 2.52
C GLY A 133 10.58 16.85 1.78
N MET A 134 11.10 15.76 2.36
CA MET A 134 12.18 14.96 1.72
C MET A 134 11.66 13.90 0.73
N TYR A 135 10.38 13.59 0.78
CA TYR A 135 9.78 12.58 -0.10
C TYR A 135 9.05 13.23 -1.28
N ASP A 136 9.29 12.72 -2.47
CA ASP A 136 8.53 13.11 -3.66
C ASP A 136 7.12 12.51 -3.64
N THR A 137 6.17 13.21 -4.22
CA THR A 137 4.83 12.68 -4.48
C THR A 137 4.83 11.67 -5.61
N ASP A 138 3.84 10.79 -5.64
CA ASP A 138 3.62 9.81 -6.69
C ASP A 138 2.12 9.59 -6.92
N PRO A 139 1.70 8.87 -7.98
CA PRO A 139 0.27 8.68 -8.27
C PRO A 139 -0.54 8.06 -7.13
N LEU A 140 0.08 7.23 -6.26
CA LEU A 140 -0.61 6.66 -5.11
C LEU A 140 -0.78 7.68 -3.98
N THR A 141 0.27 8.42 -3.64
CA THR A 141 0.18 9.46 -2.60
C THR A 141 -0.76 10.59 -3.03
N ASP A 142 -0.81 10.93 -4.34
CA ASP A 142 -1.79 11.86 -4.90
C ASP A 142 -3.23 11.34 -4.79
N PHE A 143 -3.45 10.06 -5.10
CA PHE A 143 -4.77 9.42 -4.92
C PHE A 143 -5.18 9.37 -3.45
N LEU A 144 -4.27 9.04 -2.54
CA LEU A 144 -4.55 9.04 -1.10
C LEU A 144 -4.86 10.45 -0.60
N GLU A 145 -4.26 11.49 -1.19
CA GLU A 145 -4.60 12.89 -0.91
C GLU A 145 -6.00 13.26 -1.42
N GLU A 146 -6.41 12.75 -2.60
CA GLU A 146 -7.80 12.85 -3.08
C GLU A 146 -8.76 12.22 -2.06
N VAL A 147 -8.45 11.01 -1.56
CA VAL A 147 -9.26 10.32 -0.54
C VAL A 147 -9.31 11.14 0.75
N ARG A 148 -8.19 11.66 1.24
CA ARG A 148 -8.12 12.46 2.47
C ARG A 148 -9.02 13.70 2.43
N THR A 149 -9.11 14.33 1.28
CA THR A 149 -9.86 15.59 1.11
C THR A 149 -11.34 15.37 0.77
N THR A 150 -11.71 14.19 0.28
CA THR A 150 -13.08 13.91 -0.20
C THR A 150 -13.88 12.96 0.68
N VAL A 151 -13.22 12.10 1.47
CA VAL A 151 -13.86 11.07 2.29
C VAL A 151 -14.01 11.54 3.73
N ASP A 152 -15.22 11.38 4.30
CA ASP A 152 -15.47 11.53 5.74
C ASP A 152 -15.07 10.22 6.45
N PHE A 153 -14.08 10.29 7.36
CA PHE A 153 -13.59 9.14 8.12
C PHE A 153 -13.26 9.53 9.57
N LYS A 154 -13.30 8.53 10.45
CA LYS A 154 -12.94 8.69 11.86
C LYS A 154 -11.43 8.63 12.03
N HIS A 155 -10.80 7.57 11.52
CA HIS A 155 -9.36 7.35 11.68
C HIS A 155 -8.73 6.67 10.47
N TRP A 156 -7.44 6.95 10.26
CA TRP A 156 -6.63 6.41 9.16
C TRP A 156 -5.36 5.76 9.71
N TYR A 157 -5.21 4.46 9.48
CA TYR A 157 -4.05 3.67 9.86
C TYR A 157 -3.19 3.36 8.64
N PHE A 158 -1.89 3.54 8.76
CA PHE A 158 -0.96 3.26 7.68
C PHE A 158 0.42 2.85 8.22
N GLY A 159 1.33 2.32 7.37
CA GLY A 159 2.67 1.86 7.71
C GLY A 159 3.73 2.47 6.80
N HIS A 160 4.60 1.64 6.22
CA HIS A 160 5.64 1.97 5.25
C HIS A 160 6.87 2.72 5.79
N TYR A 161 6.70 3.70 6.67
CA TYR A 161 7.78 4.61 7.13
C TYR A 161 8.54 4.08 8.35
N HIS A 162 8.28 2.85 8.80
CA HIS A 162 8.97 2.15 9.87
C HIS A 162 9.07 2.96 11.16
N ASP A 163 7.97 3.56 11.58
CA ASP A 163 7.85 4.35 12.81
C ASP A 163 6.47 4.12 13.44
N ASP A 164 6.34 4.34 14.73
CA ASP A 164 5.08 4.32 15.46
C ASP A 164 4.80 5.74 15.94
N ARG A 165 3.81 6.41 15.32
CA ARG A 165 3.52 7.81 15.58
C ARG A 165 2.08 8.19 15.30
N GLN A 166 1.48 8.90 16.25
CA GLN A 166 0.20 9.60 16.03
C GLN A 166 0.47 10.94 15.32
N ILE A 167 -0.29 11.23 14.25
CA ILE A 167 -0.19 12.47 13.48
C ILE A 167 -1.55 13.16 13.51
N GLY A 168 -1.61 14.29 14.21
CA GLY A 168 -2.90 14.93 14.51
C GLY A 168 -3.85 13.99 15.26
N GLU A 169 -5.15 14.20 15.06
CA GLU A 169 -6.19 13.40 15.76
C GLU A 169 -6.64 12.15 15.01
N LYS A 170 -6.35 12.08 13.69
CA LYS A 170 -6.97 11.09 12.81
C LYS A 170 -6.00 10.13 12.12
N PHE A 171 -4.69 10.25 12.30
CA PHE A 171 -3.73 9.43 11.57
C PHE A 171 -2.79 8.71 12.52
N SER A 172 -2.65 7.39 12.34
CA SER A 172 -1.67 6.57 13.05
C SER A 172 -0.75 5.87 12.07
N LEU A 173 0.52 6.22 12.14
CA LEU A 173 1.61 5.45 11.54
C LEU A 173 1.94 4.29 12.48
N LEU A 174 1.98 3.07 11.95
CA LEU A 174 2.18 1.84 12.74
C LEU A 174 3.30 1.00 12.13
N TYR A 175 4.18 0.52 12.98
CA TYR A 175 5.27 -0.38 12.62
C TYR A 175 5.33 -1.61 13.56
N ASP A 176 5.61 -1.41 14.82
CA ASP A 176 5.72 -2.47 15.84
C ASP A 176 4.55 -2.49 16.83
N GLU A 177 3.81 -1.38 16.96
CA GLU A 177 2.73 -1.27 17.92
C GLU A 177 1.45 -1.99 17.50
N ILE A 178 0.74 -2.52 18.48
CA ILE A 178 -0.63 -3.03 18.36
C ILE A 178 -1.54 -2.12 19.16
N ILE A 179 -2.44 -1.44 18.47
CA ILE A 179 -3.37 -0.50 19.10
C ILE A 179 -4.81 -0.97 18.92
N PRO A 180 -5.72 -0.66 19.87
CA PRO A 180 -7.15 -0.91 19.70
C PRO A 180 -7.73 -0.01 18.59
N LEU A 181 -8.82 -0.44 17.99
CA LEU A 181 -9.67 0.43 17.17
C LEU A 181 -10.60 1.19 18.11
N ASP A 182 -10.59 2.51 18.07
CA ASP A 182 -11.43 3.41 18.87
C ASP A 182 -12.80 3.67 18.21
#